data_e1f340128c158f6619524abed5b3b233
#
_entry.id   e1f340128c158f6619524abed5b3b233
#
_cell.length_a   1.000
_cell.length_b   1.000
_cell.length_c   1.000
_cell.angle_alpha   90.00
_cell.angle_beta   90.00
_cell.angle_gamma   90.00
#
_symmetry.space_group_name_H-M   'P 1'
#
loop_
_entity.id
_entity.type
_entity.pdbx_description
1 polymer ?
#
loop_
_entity_poly.entity_id
_entity_poly.type
_entity_poly.pdbx_seq_one_letter_code
_entity_poly.pdbx_strand_id
1 'polypeptide(L)'
;IVMSVALQHEEFTEEFNYSSGKYNGFYDAYFQILFYDFSDKSLIASIPFDFEIPILSENKFSKDKILNRIRDFYLNEDPFNDLGEKINKFNIKRKYDLRIGVKNVNIQDRAFEVMPTDSINNQNSIKNLIAQTLSERISMHHNVALVPYIEGQGIGGTMKLRFVQTDEIYSIQLPNPDYHIDINLKGFKKVLAKSSASEDLYLYGSFVDLKIFQPDLDKIYFNEGLRG
;
A
#
# COMPACT_ATOMS: atom_id res chain seq x y z
N ILE A 1 24.20 8.02 -0.34
CA ILE A 1 22.77 7.64 -0.27
C ILE A 1 22.21 7.65 -1.67
N VAL A 2 21.48 6.62 -2.03
CA VAL A 2 20.78 6.52 -3.32
C VAL A 2 19.28 6.48 -3.05
N MET A 3 18.53 7.20 -3.86
CA MET A 3 17.07 7.14 -3.86
C MET A 3 16.60 6.26 -5.02
N SER A 4 15.67 5.38 -4.74
CA SER A 4 14.99 4.56 -5.74
C SER A 4 13.49 4.63 -5.53
N VAL A 5 12.74 4.57 -6.62
CA VAL A 5 11.28 4.48 -6.61
C VAL A 5 10.90 3.09 -7.12
N ALA A 6 10.15 2.35 -6.33
CA ALA A 6 9.69 1.02 -6.68
C ALA A 6 8.16 1.01 -6.77
N LEU A 7 7.63 0.55 -7.91
CA LEU A 7 6.21 0.22 -8.03
C LEU A 7 5.95 -1.09 -7.28
N GLN A 8 5.06 -1.04 -6.31
CA GLN A 8 4.71 -2.19 -5.47
C GLN A 8 3.51 -2.95 -6.00
N HIS A 9 2.50 -2.18 -6.37
CA HIS A 9 1.23 -2.72 -6.84
C HIS A 9 0.53 -1.70 -7.72
N GLU A 10 -0.24 -2.19 -8.67
CA GLU A 10 -1.17 -1.40 -9.46
C GLU A 10 -2.46 -2.18 -9.66
N GLU A 11 -3.58 -1.48 -9.60
CA GLU A 11 -4.87 -2.09 -9.90
C GLU A 11 -5.77 -1.13 -10.65
N PHE A 12 -6.75 -1.69 -11.34
CA PHE A 12 -7.81 -0.93 -12.01
C PHE A 12 -9.15 -1.49 -11.57
N THR A 13 -9.98 -0.60 -11.04
CA THR A 13 -11.37 -0.90 -10.67
C THR A 13 -12.33 -0.14 -11.55
N GLU A 14 -13.49 -0.70 -11.84
CA GLU A 14 -14.55 -0.02 -12.58
C GLU A 14 -15.91 -0.22 -11.92
N GLU A 15 -16.73 0.80 -11.94
CA GLU A 15 -18.12 0.73 -11.50
C GLU A 15 -19.04 1.44 -12.50
N PHE A 16 -20.26 0.96 -12.65
CA PHE A 16 -21.28 1.65 -13.43
C PHE A 16 -22.10 2.57 -12.53
N ASN A 17 -22.09 3.85 -12.84
CA ASN A 17 -22.90 4.84 -12.14
C ASN A 17 -24.28 4.98 -12.79
N TYR A 18 -25.28 4.38 -12.15
CA TYR A 18 -26.67 4.38 -12.65
C TYR A 18 -27.27 5.78 -12.77
N SER A 19 -26.86 6.75 -11.95
CA SER A 19 -27.38 8.10 -11.97
C SER A 19 -26.88 8.91 -13.16
N SER A 20 -25.64 8.71 -13.58
CA SER A 20 -25.05 9.41 -14.73
C SER A 20 -25.09 8.58 -16.02
N GLY A 21 -25.38 7.27 -15.95
CA GLY A 21 -25.32 6.34 -17.07
C GLY A 21 -23.89 6.11 -17.60
N LYS A 22 -22.87 6.37 -16.80
CA LYS A 22 -21.47 6.29 -17.19
C LYS A 22 -20.71 5.29 -16.32
N TYR A 23 -19.59 4.82 -16.85
CA TYR A 23 -18.63 4.03 -16.10
C TYR A 23 -17.59 4.96 -15.45
N ASN A 24 -17.38 4.78 -14.14
CA ASN A 24 -16.26 5.34 -13.41
C ASN A 24 -15.17 4.27 -13.34
N GLY A 25 -13.96 4.60 -13.72
CA GLY A 25 -12.78 3.77 -13.55
C GLY A 25 -11.79 4.47 -12.63
N PHE A 26 -11.10 3.70 -11.83
CA PHE A 26 -10.03 4.18 -10.95
C PHE A 26 -8.81 3.31 -11.17
N TYR A 27 -7.71 3.94 -11.55
CA TYR A 27 -6.41 3.28 -11.59
C TYR A 27 -5.61 3.75 -10.39
N ASP A 28 -5.29 2.82 -9.54
CA ASP A 28 -4.51 3.01 -8.33
C ASP A 28 -3.10 2.47 -8.53
N ALA A 29 -2.09 3.26 -8.21
CA ALA A 29 -0.71 2.84 -8.26
C ALA A 29 -0.01 3.14 -6.94
N TYR A 30 0.59 2.10 -6.37
CA TYR A 30 1.25 2.11 -5.08
C TYR A 30 2.75 1.99 -5.25
N PHE A 31 3.46 2.97 -4.74
CA PHE A 31 4.91 3.09 -4.86
C PHE A 31 5.58 3.11 -3.50
N GLN A 32 6.87 2.86 -3.53
CA GLN A 32 7.73 3.03 -2.38
C GLN A 32 9.01 3.74 -2.78
N ILE A 33 9.31 4.84 -2.09
CA ILE A 33 10.60 5.49 -2.20
C ILE A 33 11.53 4.88 -1.17
N LEU A 34 12.67 4.42 -1.62
CA LEU A 34 13.69 3.80 -0.80
C LEU A 34 14.94 4.67 -0.79
N PHE A 35 15.43 5.00 0.39
CA PHE A 35 16.72 5.62 0.59
C PHE A 35 17.69 4.56 1.10
N TYR A 36 18.71 4.30 0.32
CA TYR A 36 19.63 3.21 0.55
C TYR A 36 21.07 3.72 0.66
N ASP A 37 21.79 3.27 1.67
CA ASP A 37 23.23 3.46 1.79
C ASP A 37 23.97 2.30 1.15
N PHE A 38 24.66 2.59 0.05
CA PHE A 38 25.43 1.57 -0.66
C PHE A 38 26.70 1.15 0.10
N SER A 39 27.26 2.03 0.92
CA SER A 39 28.48 1.74 1.69
C SER A 39 28.18 0.69 2.74
N ASP A 40 27.08 0.86 3.45
CA ASP A 40 26.68 -0.02 4.55
C ASP A 40 25.71 -1.11 4.09
N LYS A 41 25.27 -1.08 2.82
CA LYS A 41 24.25 -1.97 2.26
C LYS A 41 22.98 -1.98 3.11
N SER A 42 22.58 -0.83 3.59
CA SER A 42 21.47 -0.69 4.52
C SER A 42 20.35 0.21 4.00
N LEU A 43 19.10 -0.15 4.29
CA LEU A 43 17.95 0.71 4.08
C LEU A 43 17.92 1.78 5.17
N ILE A 44 17.99 3.07 4.77
CA ILE A 44 17.95 4.21 5.68
C ILE A 44 16.52 4.62 5.98
N ALA A 45 15.71 4.72 4.93
CA ALA A 45 14.33 5.15 5.01
C ALA A 45 13.50 4.55 3.88
N SER A 46 12.22 4.41 4.13
CA SER A 46 11.24 3.97 3.15
C SER A 46 10.01 4.84 3.30
N ILE A 47 9.56 5.45 2.20
CA ILE A 47 8.38 6.30 2.16
C ILE A 47 7.41 5.70 1.16
N PRO A 48 6.33 5.04 1.62
CA PRO A 48 5.25 4.63 0.75
C PRO A 48 4.48 5.85 0.24
N PHE A 49 4.00 5.78 -1.00
CA PHE A 49 3.07 6.74 -1.56
C PHE A 49 2.21 6.09 -2.64
N ASP A 50 1.06 6.64 -2.84
CA ASP A 50 0.10 6.19 -3.85
C ASP A 50 -0.46 7.39 -4.61
N PHE A 51 -1.06 7.09 -5.74
CA PHE A 51 -1.94 8.01 -6.45
C PHE A 51 -3.07 7.25 -7.15
N GLU A 52 -4.19 7.93 -7.28
CA GLU A 52 -5.38 7.46 -7.97
C GLU A 52 -5.62 8.30 -9.23
N ILE A 53 -5.90 7.64 -10.35
CA ILE A 53 -6.32 8.29 -11.59
C ILE A 53 -7.77 7.97 -11.85
N PRO A 54 -8.69 8.93 -11.66
CA PRO A 54 -10.08 8.74 -12.05
C PRO A 54 -10.22 8.80 -13.57
N ILE A 55 -11.00 7.89 -14.13
CA ILE A 55 -11.27 7.80 -15.57
C ILE A 55 -12.78 7.68 -15.77
N LEU A 56 -13.34 8.55 -16.61
CA LEU A 56 -14.76 8.49 -16.97
C LEU A 56 -14.95 7.92 -18.37
N SER A 57 -16.00 7.12 -18.56
CA SER A 57 -16.33 6.52 -19.84
C SER A 57 -17.82 6.35 -20.02
N GLU A 58 -18.32 6.56 -21.24
CA GLU A 58 -19.69 6.20 -21.63
C GLU A 58 -19.87 4.71 -21.85
N ASN A 59 -18.79 4.00 -22.14
CA ASN A 59 -18.79 2.57 -22.38
C ASN A 59 -17.86 1.88 -21.37
N LYS A 60 -18.06 0.59 -21.18
CA LYS A 60 -17.16 -0.27 -20.40
C LYS A 60 -15.72 -0.10 -20.86
N PHE A 61 -14.79 -0.14 -19.92
CA PHE A 61 -13.38 0.11 -20.23
C PHE A 61 -12.78 -1.06 -21.02
N SER A 62 -12.08 -0.73 -22.10
CA SER A 62 -11.18 -1.66 -22.78
C SER A 62 -9.77 -1.52 -22.23
N LYS A 63 -8.99 -2.59 -22.31
CA LYS A 63 -7.58 -2.60 -21.89
C LYS A 63 -6.77 -1.48 -22.55
N ASP A 64 -6.97 -1.26 -23.84
CA ASP A 64 -6.24 -0.22 -24.59
C ASP A 64 -6.59 1.18 -24.12
N LYS A 65 -7.86 1.43 -23.76
CA LYS A 65 -8.29 2.72 -23.23
C LYS A 65 -7.65 3.00 -21.89
N ILE A 66 -7.61 2.00 -21.01
CA ILE A 66 -6.95 2.08 -19.70
C ILE A 66 -5.46 2.38 -19.87
N LEU A 67 -4.76 1.57 -20.67
CA LEU A 67 -3.31 1.71 -20.91
C LEU A 67 -2.94 3.07 -21.52
N ASN A 68 -3.75 3.57 -22.49
CA ASN A 68 -3.50 4.88 -23.08
C ASN A 68 -3.67 5.99 -22.04
N ARG A 69 -4.70 5.94 -21.20
CA ARG A 69 -4.89 6.95 -20.13
C ARG A 69 -3.76 6.93 -19.11
N ILE A 70 -3.33 5.74 -18.69
CA ILE A 70 -2.19 5.57 -17.77
C ILE A 70 -0.92 6.16 -18.41
N ARG A 71 -0.67 5.84 -19.68
CA ARG A 71 0.47 6.41 -20.41
C ARG A 71 0.42 7.93 -20.46
N ASP A 72 -0.74 8.51 -20.81
CA ASP A 72 -0.91 9.96 -20.88
C ASP A 72 -0.65 10.62 -19.53
N PHE A 73 -1.11 10.01 -18.45
CA PHE A 73 -0.88 10.48 -17.10
C PHE A 73 0.63 10.53 -16.79
N TYR A 74 1.35 9.44 -17.00
CA TYR A 74 2.79 9.39 -16.73
C TYR A 74 3.62 10.33 -17.61
N LEU A 75 3.17 10.61 -18.84
CA LEU A 75 3.92 11.45 -19.75
C LEU A 75 3.58 12.94 -19.64
N ASN A 76 2.36 13.28 -19.26
CA ASN A 76 1.85 14.66 -19.38
C ASN A 76 1.41 15.29 -18.05
N GLU A 77 1.14 14.50 -17.02
CA GLU A 77 0.59 14.98 -15.74
C GLU A 77 1.58 14.72 -14.60
N ASP A 78 2.77 15.08 -14.63
CA ASP A 78 3.82 14.93 -13.60
C ASP A 78 3.33 14.33 -12.23
N PRO A 79 3.04 13.04 -12.17
CA PRO A 79 2.46 12.40 -10.98
C PRO A 79 3.40 12.43 -9.76
N PHE A 80 4.66 12.74 -9.99
CA PHE A 80 5.68 12.80 -8.95
C PHE A 80 5.93 14.21 -8.41
N ASN A 81 5.18 15.22 -8.87
CA ASN A 81 5.35 16.60 -8.40
C ASN A 81 5.14 16.69 -6.88
N ASP A 82 4.07 16.10 -6.37
CA ASP A 82 3.77 16.11 -4.92
C ASP A 82 4.77 15.28 -4.09
N LEU A 83 5.50 14.39 -4.77
CA LEU A 83 6.53 13.58 -4.14
C LEU A 83 7.67 14.43 -3.57
N GLY A 84 8.06 15.49 -4.29
CA GLY A 84 9.09 16.42 -3.83
C GLY A 84 8.72 17.07 -2.50
N GLU A 85 7.46 17.44 -2.33
CA GLU A 85 6.98 17.99 -1.06
C GLU A 85 6.93 16.94 0.06
N LYS A 86 6.51 15.73 -0.23
CA LYS A 86 6.51 14.61 0.73
C LYS A 86 7.93 14.31 1.19
N ILE A 87 8.89 14.22 0.26
CA ILE A 87 10.30 13.96 0.58
C ILE A 87 10.90 15.09 1.41
N ASN A 88 10.62 16.34 1.07
CA ASN A 88 11.14 17.51 1.81
C ASN A 88 10.62 17.58 3.25
N LYS A 89 9.41 17.09 3.50
CA LYS A 89 8.81 16.99 4.84
C LYS A 89 9.35 15.80 5.63
N PHE A 90 9.90 14.80 4.95
CA PHE A 90 10.39 13.59 5.57
C PHE A 90 11.83 13.77 6.05
N ASN A 91 12.09 13.47 7.32
CA ASN A 91 13.43 13.48 7.84
C ASN A 91 14.15 12.16 7.52
N ILE A 92 15.00 12.17 6.48
CA ILE A 92 15.75 10.99 6.03
C ILE A 92 16.76 10.50 7.09
N LYS A 93 17.04 11.31 8.11
CA LYS A 93 17.92 10.88 9.20
C LYS A 93 17.21 9.81 10.04
N ARG A 94 17.87 8.67 10.20
CA ARG A 94 17.42 7.67 11.17
C ARG A 94 17.24 8.30 12.54
N LYS A 95 16.01 8.38 12.99
CA LYS A 95 15.68 8.83 14.35
C LYS A 95 15.99 7.74 15.37
N TYR A 96 15.82 6.49 14.94
CA TYR A 96 16.05 5.30 15.75
C TYR A 96 16.80 4.26 14.93
N ASP A 97 17.74 3.54 15.55
CA ASP A 97 18.43 2.40 14.92
C ASP A 97 17.53 1.16 14.77
N LEU A 98 16.30 1.25 15.24
CA LEU A 98 15.30 0.19 15.23
C LEU A 98 14.46 0.24 13.96
N ARG A 99 14.15 -0.92 13.41
CA ARG A 99 13.37 -1.11 12.21
C ARG A 99 12.04 -1.76 12.56
N ILE A 100 10.99 -1.28 11.93
CA ILE A 100 9.65 -1.85 12.05
C ILE A 100 9.25 -2.39 10.70
N GLY A 101 8.55 -3.53 10.67
CA GLY A 101 8.02 -4.08 9.42
C GLY A 101 6.77 -4.88 9.65
N VAL A 102 5.86 -4.85 8.69
CA VAL A 102 4.72 -5.76 8.66
C VAL A 102 5.27 -7.16 8.35
N LYS A 103 4.94 -8.13 9.20
CA LYS A 103 5.37 -9.52 9.04
C LYS A 103 4.29 -10.37 8.38
N ASN A 104 3.07 -10.25 8.89
CA ASN A 104 1.95 -11.02 8.39
C ASN A 104 0.72 -10.13 8.21
N VAL A 105 -0.01 -10.38 7.14
CA VAL A 105 -1.37 -9.89 6.96
C VAL A 105 -2.25 -11.11 6.77
N ASN A 106 -3.10 -11.37 7.74
CA ASN A 106 -4.10 -12.41 7.67
C ASN A 106 -5.47 -11.81 7.40
N ILE A 107 -6.22 -12.38 6.48
CA ILE A 107 -7.59 -11.98 6.16
C ILE A 107 -8.47 -13.19 6.45
N GLN A 108 -9.40 -13.04 7.40
CA GLN A 108 -10.30 -14.14 7.76
C GLN A 108 -11.37 -14.31 6.69
N ASP A 109 -11.88 -15.56 6.54
CA ASP A 109 -12.90 -15.90 5.54
C ASP A 109 -14.11 -14.98 5.61
N ARG A 110 -14.52 -14.61 6.82
CA ARG A 110 -15.62 -13.67 7.05
C ARG A 110 -15.39 -12.28 6.43
N ALA A 111 -14.15 -11.85 6.23
CA ALA A 111 -13.87 -10.58 5.55
C ALA A 111 -14.12 -10.71 4.05
N PHE A 112 -13.87 -11.88 3.47
CA PHE A 112 -14.09 -12.14 2.05
C PHE A 112 -15.58 -12.20 1.68
N GLU A 113 -16.49 -12.50 2.61
CA GLU A 113 -17.93 -12.57 2.34
C GLU A 113 -18.53 -11.27 1.78
N VAL A 114 -17.89 -10.14 2.06
CA VAL A 114 -18.36 -8.81 1.64
C VAL A 114 -17.42 -8.09 0.68
N MET A 115 -16.31 -8.72 0.32
CA MET A 115 -15.38 -8.19 -0.67
C MET A 115 -15.85 -8.47 -2.10
N PRO A 116 -15.52 -7.59 -3.06
CA PRO A 116 -15.72 -7.88 -4.48
C PRO A 116 -15.03 -9.18 -4.91
N THR A 117 -15.61 -9.89 -5.86
CA THR A 117 -15.07 -11.18 -6.35
C THR A 117 -13.64 -11.05 -6.89
N ASP A 118 -13.34 -9.94 -7.55
CA ASP A 118 -12.00 -9.69 -8.09
C ASP A 118 -10.95 -9.56 -6.99
N SER A 119 -11.35 -8.95 -5.87
CA SER A 119 -10.52 -8.87 -4.65
C SER A 119 -10.25 -10.25 -4.05
N ILE A 120 -11.25 -11.13 -4.02
CA ILE A 120 -11.10 -12.48 -3.49
C ILE A 120 -10.10 -13.29 -4.31
N ASN A 121 -10.10 -13.09 -5.63
CA ASN A 121 -9.18 -13.77 -6.54
C ASN A 121 -7.74 -13.26 -6.45
N ASN A 122 -7.53 -12.08 -5.84
CA ASN A 122 -6.22 -11.45 -5.73
C ASN A 122 -5.84 -11.13 -4.28
N GLN A 123 -5.92 -12.13 -3.41
CA GLN A 123 -5.67 -11.97 -1.97
C GLN A 123 -4.30 -11.36 -1.63
N ASN A 124 -3.27 -11.70 -2.40
CA ASN A 124 -1.92 -11.18 -2.17
C ASN A 124 -1.85 -9.66 -2.40
N SER A 125 -2.57 -9.15 -3.39
CA SER A 125 -2.65 -7.70 -3.64
C SER A 125 -3.34 -6.98 -2.48
N ILE A 126 -4.43 -7.53 -1.95
CA ILE A 126 -5.11 -6.94 -0.79
C ILE A 126 -4.20 -6.93 0.44
N LYS A 127 -3.48 -8.02 0.69
CA LYS A 127 -2.53 -8.08 1.81
C LYS A 127 -1.41 -7.04 1.65
N ASN A 128 -0.88 -6.89 0.44
CA ASN A 128 0.12 -5.87 0.13
C ASN A 128 -0.46 -4.46 0.34
N LEU A 129 -1.67 -4.19 -0.13
CA LEU A 129 -2.35 -2.91 0.05
C LEU A 129 -2.53 -2.57 1.52
N ILE A 130 -3.05 -3.49 2.33
CA ILE A 130 -3.25 -3.30 3.78
C ILE A 130 -1.91 -2.99 4.46
N ALA A 131 -0.88 -3.79 4.17
CA ALA A 131 0.45 -3.60 4.76
C ALA A 131 1.06 -2.26 4.35
N GLN A 132 0.92 -1.87 3.09
CA GLN A 132 1.45 -0.63 2.55
C GLN A 132 0.75 0.58 3.13
N THR A 133 -0.58 0.59 3.17
CA THR A 133 -1.37 1.69 3.76
C THR A 133 -1.01 1.90 5.23
N LEU A 134 -0.90 0.82 6.00
CA LEU A 134 -0.45 0.93 7.40
C LEU A 134 0.97 1.48 7.49
N SER A 135 1.87 0.98 6.65
CA SER A 135 3.27 1.43 6.62
C SER A 135 3.39 2.91 6.28
N GLU A 136 2.61 3.39 5.30
CA GLU A 136 2.55 4.81 4.95
C GLU A 136 2.11 5.67 6.14
N ARG A 137 1.01 5.29 6.78
CA ARG A 137 0.47 6.03 7.93
C ARG A 137 1.48 6.10 9.08
N ILE A 138 2.13 4.98 9.41
CA ILE A 138 3.15 4.96 10.48
C ILE A 138 4.36 5.80 10.07
N SER A 139 4.86 5.62 8.85
CA SER A 139 6.03 6.35 8.36
C SER A 139 5.82 7.85 8.36
N MET A 140 4.70 8.31 7.83
CA MET A 140 4.40 9.74 7.72
C MET A 140 4.11 10.42 9.06
N HIS A 141 3.43 9.73 9.98
CA HIS A 141 3.08 10.32 11.28
C HIS A 141 4.20 10.26 12.31
N HIS A 142 5.02 9.22 12.26
CA HIS A 142 6.04 8.96 13.27
C HIS A 142 7.48 9.11 12.77
N ASN A 143 7.65 9.34 11.47
CA ASN A 143 8.96 9.47 10.83
C ASN A 143 9.88 8.26 11.11
N VAL A 144 9.30 7.07 11.03
CA VAL A 144 9.96 5.79 11.25
C VAL A 144 10.13 5.07 9.92
N ALA A 145 11.33 4.58 9.64
CA ALA A 145 11.57 3.75 8.47
C ALA A 145 10.92 2.37 8.65
N LEU A 146 9.99 2.02 7.76
CA LEU A 146 9.42 0.68 7.73
C LEU A 146 10.11 -0.16 6.66
N VAL A 147 10.35 -1.41 7.01
CA VAL A 147 10.82 -2.40 6.04
C VAL A 147 9.65 -2.74 5.09
N PRO A 148 9.87 -2.68 3.76
CA PRO A 148 8.85 -3.02 2.79
C PRO A 148 8.25 -4.41 3.04
N TYR A 149 6.93 -4.50 2.95
CA TYR A 149 6.22 -5.77 2.99
C TYR A 149 6.08 -6.33 1.57
N ILE A 150 6.38 -7.61 1.41
CA ILE A 150 6.16 -8.35 0.17
C ILE A 150 5.56 -9.71 0.56
N GLU A 151 4.30 -9.94 0.18
CA GLU A 151 3.62 -11.22 0.48
C GLU A 151 4.34 -12.39 -0.20
N GLY A 152 4.52 -13.46 0.56
CA GLY A 152 5.22 -14.66 0.09
C GLY A 152 6.75 -14.56 0.09
N GLN A 153 7.32 -13.42 0.41
CA GLN A 153 8.75 -13.30 0.69
C GLN A 153 8.96 -13.32 2.21
N GLY A 154 9.80 -14.25 2.66
CA GLY A 154 10.20 -14.27 4.07
C GLY A 154 10.89 -12.96 4.47
N ILE A 155 10.93 -12.69 5.76
CA ILE A 155 11.68 -11.57 6.34
C ILE A 155 13.14 -11.67 5.83
N GLY A 156 13.69 -10.53 5.36
CA GLY A 156 15.01 -10.49 4.73
C GLY A 156 15.00 -10.73 3.22
N GLY A 157 13.85 -10.45 2.57
CA GLY A 157 13.70 -10.57 1.12
C GLY A 157 14.73 -9.76 0.33
N THR A 158 14.96 -10.17 -0.90
CA THR A 158 15.86 -9.47 -1.82
C THR A 158 15.04 -8.64 -2.79
N MET A 159 15.31 -7.34 -2.83
CA MET A 159 14.74 -6.44 -3.82
C MET A 159 15.73 -6.23 -4.97
N LYS A 160 15.25 -6.24 -6.21
CA LYS A 160 16.07 -5.95 -7.38
C LYS A 160 15.89 -4.49 -7.77
N LEU A 161 16.96 -3.74 -7.83
CA LEU A 161 17.00 -2.38 -8.37
C LEU A 161 17.65 -2.39 -9.73
N ARG A 162 17.03 -1.72 -10.70
CA ARG A 162 17.60 -1.50 -12.03
C ARG A 162 17.95 -0.02 -12.15
N PHE A 163 19.21 0.27 -12.44
CA PHE A 163 19.61 1.63 -12.74
C PHE A 163 19.28 1.97 -14.19
N VAL A 164 18.45 2.97 -14.40
CA VAL A 164 18.00 3.42 -15.73
C VAL A 164 19.18 3.83 -16.62
N GLN A 165 20.26 4.31 -16.03
CA GLN A 165 21.45 4.82 -16.75
C GLN A 165 22.39 3.72 -17.24
N THR A 166 22.48 2.59 -16.55
CA THR A 166 23.45 1.52 -16.84
C THR A 166 22.82 0.19 -17.19
N ASP A 167 21.51 0.06 -17.08
CA ASP A 167 20.77 -1.20 -17.19
C ASP A 167 21.21 -2.32 -16.22
N GLU A 168 22.11 -1.99 -15.29
CA GLU A 168 22.60 -2.94 -14.30
C GLU A 168 21.54 -3.25 -13.25
N ILE A 169 21.42 -4.51 -12.90
CA ILE A 169 20.49 -4.99 -11.88
C ILE A 169 21.28 -5.30 -10.61
N TYR A 170 20.97 -4.59 -9.54
CA TYR A 170 21.53 -4.82 -8.22
C TYR A 170 20.49 -5.50 -7.32
N SER A 171 20.95 -6.50 -6.59
CA SER A 171 20.13 -7.14 -5.56
C SER A 171 20.43 -6.50 -4.22
N ILE A 172 19.41 -5.87 -3.63
CA ILE A 172 19.48 -5.31 -2.28
C ILE A 172 18.79 -6.29 -1.33
N GLN A 173 19.50 -6.66 -0.29
CA GLN A 173 18.91 -7.42 0.79
C GLN A 173 18.20 -6.46 1.75
N LEU A 174 16.89 -6.67 1.92
CA LEU A 174 16.13 -5.92 2.91
C LEU A 174 16.52 -6.40 4.31
N PRO A 175 16.75 -5.47 5.25
CA PRO A 175 17.08 -5.85 6.60
C PRO A 175 15.89 -6.50 7.29
N ASN A 176 16.15 -7.41 8.23
CA ASN A 176 15.12 -7.88 9.12
C ASN A 176 14.63 -6.73 10.02
N PRO A 177 13.33 -6.57 10.20
CA PRO A 177 12.82 -5.63 11.19
C PRO A 177 13.06 -6.13 12.61
N ASP A 178 13.39 -5.21 13.51
CA ASP A 178 13.52 -5.50 14.96
C ASP A 178 12.15 -5.68 15.60
N TYR A 179 11.16 -4.90 15.12
CA TYR A 179 9.77 -4.99 15.54
C TYR A 179 8.89 -5.46 14.40
N HIS A 180 8.08 -6.44 14.68
CA HIS A 180 7.14 -7.04 13.76
C HIS A 180 5.73 -6.54 14.02
N ILE A 181 4.98 -6.32 12.95
CA ILE A 181 3.56 -6.01 12.98
C ILE A 181 2.81 -7.18 12.33
N ASP A 182 1.91 -7.80 13.09
CA ASP A 182 0.93 -8.75 12.56
C ASP A 182 -0.43 -8.05 12.48
N ILE A 183 -1.07 -8.18 11.33
CA ILE A 183 -2.39 -7.62 11.03
C ILE A 183 -3.34 -8.78 10.80
N ASN A 184 -4.48 -8.80 11.48
CA ASN A 184 -5.51 -9.80 11.28
C ASN A 184 -6.84 -9.08 10.99
N LEU A 185 -7.22 -8.99 9.73
CA LEU A 185 -8.50 -8.44 9.28
C LEU A 185 -9.59 -9.48 9.53
N LYS A 186 -10.46 -9.21 10.51
CA LYS A 186 -11.52 -10.12 10.93
C LYS A 186 -12.76 -10.04 10.05
N GLY A 187 -13.05 -8.87 9.51
CA GLY A 187 -14.25 -8.69 8.70
C GLY A 187 -14.66 -7.23 8.58
N PHE A 188 -15.74 -7.07 7.85
CA PHE A 188 -16.39 -5.78 7.65
C PHE A 188 -17.84 -5.84 8.14
N LYS A 189 -18.41 -4.68 8.40
CA LYS A 189 -19.83 -4.53 8.67
C LYS A 189 -20.38 -3.40 7.82
N LYS A 190 -21.47 -3.68 7.12
CA LYS A 190 -22.28 -2.69 6.41
C LYS A 190 -23.58 -2.50 7.17
N VAL A 191 -23.88 -1.26 7.53
CA VAL A 191 -25.12 -0.92 8.27
C VAL A 191 -25.87 0.15 7.49
N LEU A 192 -27.16 -0.07 7.21
CA LEU A 192 -28.01 0.96 6.69
C LEU A 192 -28.27 2.00 7.78
N ALA A 193 -27.72 3.20 7.62
CA ALA A 193 -27.84 4.28 8.58
C ALA A 193 -29.11 5.13 8.34
N LYS A 194 -29.49 5.30 7.06
CA LYS A 194 -30.65 6.07 6.67
C LYS A 194 -31.17 5.54 5.35
N SER A 195 -32.48 5.47 5.21
CA SER A 195 -33.18 5.17 3.95
C SER A 195 -34.17 6.29 3.64
N SER A 196 -34.23 6.71 2.42
CA SER A 196 -35.20 7.67 1.88
C SER A 196 -35.79 7.18 0.55
N ALA A 197 -36.75 7.90 -0.01
CA ALA A 197 -37.34 7.52 -1.31
C ALA A 197 -36.36 7.62 -2.48
N SER A 198 -35.26 8.40 -2.32
CA SER A 198 -34.28 8.68 -3.37
C SER A 198 -32.88 8.06 -3.11
N GLU A 199 -32.54 7.76 -1.86
CA GLU A 199 -31.19 7.30 -1.51
C GLU A 199 -31.16 6.50 -0.21
N ASP A 200 -30.21 5.57 -0.13
CA ASP A 200 -29.85 4.83 1.06
C ASP A 200 -28.42 5.22 1.48
N LEU A 201 -28.26 5.56 2.77
CA LEU A 201 -26.97 5.86 3.36
C LEU A 201 -26.49 4.63 4.14
N TYR A 202 -25.31 4.12 3.77
CA TYR A 202 -24.68 3.01 4.47
C TYR A 202 -23.43 3.49 5.23
N LEU A 203 -23.25 2.95 6.43
CA LEU A 203 -22.00 3.03 7.17
C LEU A 203 -21.25 1.71 7.00
N TYR A 204 -19.96 1.82 6.75
CA TYR A 204 -19.06 0.68 6.65
C TYR A 204 -18.07 0.73 7.81
N GLY A 205 -17.82 -0.40 8.43
CA GLY A 205 -16.84 -0.53 9.50
C GLY A 205 -15.95 -1.73 9.25
N SER A 206 -14.71 -1.64 9.69
CA SER A 206 -13.74 -2.74 9.66
C SER A 206 -13.35 -3.17 11.07
N PHE A 207 -12.99 -4.45 11.22
CA PHE A 207 -12.54 -5.05 12.47
C PHE A 207 -11.17 -5.68 12.23
N VAL A 208 -10.16 -5.17 12.92
CA VAL A 208 -8.77 -5.58 12.74
C VAL A 208 -8.15 -5.84 14.11
N ASP A 209 -7.44 -6.97 14.26
CA ASP A 209 -6.50 -7.11 15.38
C ASP A 209 -5.11 -6.69 14.91
N LEU A 210 -4.45 -5.88 15.70
CA LEU A 210 -3.10 -5.44 15.47
C LEU A 210 -2.21 -5.91 16.61
N LYS A 211 -1.09 -6.56 16.28
CA LYS A 211 -0.08 -6.98 17.23
C LYS A 211 1.28 -6.42 16.84
N ILE A 212 1.96 -5.78 17.79
CA ILE A 212 3.34 -5.30 17.62
C ILE A 212 4.21 -6.04 18.65
N PHE A 213 5.25 -6.70 18.17
CA PHE A 213 6.09 -7.53 19.02
C PHE A 213 7.54 -7.55 18.54
N GLN A 214 8.44 -7.86 19.45
CA GLN A 214 9.86 -8.07 19.19
C GLN A 214 10.18 -9.56 19.39
N PRO A 215 10.45 -10.31 18.31
CA PRO A 215 10.61 -11.77 18.40
C PRO A 215 11.85 -12.17 19.21
N ASP A 216 12.96 -11.46 19.08
CA ASP A 216 14.21 -11.79 19.75
C ASP A 216 14.11 -11.70 21.29
N LEU A 217 13.18 -10.90 21.80
CA LEU A 217 12.93 -10.75 23.23
C LEU A 217 11.64 -11.43 23.68
N ASP A 218 10.92 -12.11 22.79
CA ASP A 218 9.58 -12.67 23.03
C ASP A 218 8.63 -11.66 23.73
N LYS A 219 8.73 -10.38 23.31
CA LYS A 219 8.03 -9.30 23.95
C LYS A 219 6.93 -8.71 23.05
N ILE A 220 5.73 -8.63 23.60
CA ILE A 220 4.58 -7.99 22.95
C ILE A 220 4.44 -6.58 23.53
N TYR A 221 4.38 -5.58 22.64
CA TYR A 221 4.21 -4.18 22.99
C TYR A 221 2.78 -3.69 22.80
N PHE A 222 2.08 -4.30 21.85
CA PHE A 222 0.70 -3.96 21.52
C PHE A 222 -0.03 -5.21 21.01
N ASN A 223 -1.25 -5.43 21.46
CA ASN A 223 -2.07 -6.55 20.97
C ASN A 223 -3.55 -6.23 21.27
N GLU A 224 -4.20 -5.53 20.35
CA GLU A 224 -5.57 -5.08 20.55
C GLU A 224 -6.40 -5.18 19.27
N GLY A 225 -7.73 -5.31 19.49
CA GLY A 225 -8.72 -5.23 18.42
C GLY A 225 -9.11 -3.77 18.17
N LEU A 226 -8.95 -3.35 16.92
CA LEU A 226 -9.31 -2.02 16.43
C LEU A 226 -10.61 -2.09 15.62
N ARG A 227 -11.34 -0.98 15.63
CA ARG A 227 -12.58 -0.79 14.88
C ARG A 227 -12.50 0.55 14.16
N GLY A 228 -12.78 0.57 12.86
CA GLY A 228 -12.84 1.75 12.01
C GLY A 228 -14.13 1.81 11.22
#